data_67f0e6e53482b4790a33e3a060a6f9ec
#
_entry.id   67f0e6e53482b4790a33e3a060a6f9ec
#
_cell.length_a   1.000
_cell.length_b   1.000
_cell.length_c   1.000
_cell.angle_alpha   90.00
_cell.angle_beta   90.00
_cell.angle_gamma   90.00
#
_symmetry.space_group_name_H-M   'P 1'
#
loop_
_entity.id
_entity.type
_entity.pdbx_description
1 polymer ?
#
loop_
_entity_poly.entity_id
_entity_poly.type
_entity_poly.pdbx_seq_one_letter_code
_entity_poly.pdbx_strand_id
1 'polypeptide(L)'
;MNNDQQPTANGQQPKTPRVFVSGCYDLLHSGHVEFFQQASQFGDLYVGIGSDATYLEYKHRKPMFPQEERLFMVKNIKAVKEAYINEGNGVIDFLPTLDLVQPDIFVVNADGGSETKRKLCEERGIQYIELQRTPHEGLEARSSSSLKAALSTQESNSQQAQPGGGIPTRLDLAGTWIDQPYVSMHHPGWAITISLEPTFEVRDRCGLSTSTRKMIQKIWPVKLPKMDPETLARLVFCFENNPERESGHVSGAQDSIGICFPGLCRHYYDNNFWPKKIENTNDEMTLRFLEEHLVMVPMEPRKPGCSVVEGKDITPEKVKTLAAAADACWEAIMKKDLAAFASAYKASFDAQVAMFPGMIRPTYHVNDNDNRQEPNANSHEPNSYIAEAISHYSAMDDVLAWKMPGAGGGGYLALVVNDAKEFIKNHSEAFELHIRRE
;
A
#
# COMPACT_ATOMS: atom_id res chain seq x y z
N MET A 1 46.65 -21.02 -72.01
CA MET A 1 47.35 -21.20 -70.74
C MET A 1 46.28 -21.27 -69.64
N ASN A 2 46.00 -22.49 -69.23
CA ASN A 2 45.02 -22.81 -68.23
C ASN A 2 45.54 -22.38 -66.83
N ASN A 3 44.73 -21.75 -66.10
CA ASN A 3 44.97 -21.57 -64.65
C ASN A 3 43.80 -22.22 -63.92
N ASP A 4 43.99 -23.50 -63.60
CA ASP A 4 43.16 -24.26 -62.67
C ASP A 4 43.41 -23.71 -61.24
N GLN A 5 42.42 -23.03 -60.71
CA GLN A 5 42.34 -22.84 -59.23
C GLN A 5 41.32 -23.83 -58.70
N GLN A 6 41.83 -24.81 -57.96
CA GLN A 6 41.05 -25.76 -57.15
C GLN A 6 40.20 -25.04 -56.11
N PRO A 7 38.95 -25.50 -55.85
CA PRO A 7 38.16 -25.00 -54.75
C PRO A 7 38.65 -25.59 -53.43
N THR A 8 39.04 -24.75 -52.52
CA THR A 8 39.31 -25.13 -51.12
C THR A 8 38.00 -25.54 -50.45
N ALA A 9 37.93 -26.81 -50.09
CA ALA A 9 36.89 -27.38 -49.26
C ALA A 9 36.96 -26.75 -47.85
N ASN A 10 35.94 -26.02 -47.44
CA ASN A 10 35.25 -26.10 -46.16
C ASN A 10 34.08 -25.09 -46.16
N GLY A 11 32.96 -25.50 -46.75
CA GLY A 11 31.72 -24.77 -46.68
C GLY A 11 31.00 -24.98 -45.34
N GLN A 12 31.62 -24.59 -44.23
CA GLN A 12 30.86 -24.33 -43.02
C GLN A 12 30.31 -22.92 -43.11
N GLN A 13 28.98 -22.81 -43.31
CA GLN A 13 28.30 -21.53 -43.14
C GLN A 13 28.64 -21.01 -41.72
N PRO A 14 28.96 -19.72 -41.56
CA PRO A 14 29.22 -19.16 -40.25
C PRO A 14 28.03 -19.43 -39.34
N LYS A 15 28.24 -20.16 -38.25
CA LYS A 15 27.22 -20.47 -37.25
C LYS A 15 26.71 -19.17 -36.69
N THR A 16 25.40 -18.89 -36.80
CA THR A 16 24.77 -17.71 -36.18
C THR A 16 25.02 -17.73 -34.68
N PRO A 17 25.58 -16.66 -34.07
CA PRO A 17 25.81 -16.60 -32.63
C PRO A 17 24.52 -16.84 -31.87
N ARG A 18 24.59 -17.53 -30.72
CA ARG A 18 23.50 -17.66 -29.78
C ARG A 18 23.56 -16.51 -28.78
N VAL A 19 22.50 -15.76 -28.73
CA VAL A 19 22.34 -14.61 -27.82
C VAL A 19 21.42 -15.00 -26.69
N PHE A 20 21.81 -14.72 -25.47
CA PHE A 20 20.99 -15.00 -24.28
C PHE A 20 20.64 -13.72 -23.54
N VAL A 21 19.41 -13.63 -23.07
CA VAL A 21 18.92 -12.60 -22.15
C VAL A 21 18.14 -13.26 -21.03
N SER A 22 18.15 -12.67 -19.82
CA SER A 22 17.37 -13.17 -18.71
C SER A 22 16.66 -12.05 -17.99
N GLY A 23 15.38 -12.28 -17.59
CA GLY A 23 14.56 -11.33 -16.85
C GLY A 23 13.21 -11.90 -16.44
N CYS A 24 12.45 -11.12 -15.67
CA CYS A 24 11.13 -11.57 -15.18
C CYS A 24 10.02 -11.41 -16.22
N TYR A 25 10.07 -10.39 -17.06
CA TYR A 25 9.11 -10.07 -18.15
C TYR A 25 7.64 -10.08 -17.72
N ASP A 26 7.38 -9.70 -16.46
CA ASP A 26 6.02 -9.53 -15.93
C ASP A 26 5.44 -8.20 -16.44
N LEU A 27 4.18 -8.17 -16.92
CA LEU A 27 3.60 -7.09 -17.71
C LEU A 27 4.44 -6.75 -18.94
N LEU A 28 4.43 -7.66 -19.91
CA LEU A 28 5.14 -7.47 -21.17
C LEU A 28 4.67 -6.17 -21.86
N HIS A 29 5.63 -5.33 -22.28
CA HIS A 29 5.36 -4.03 -22.89
C HIS A 29 6.35 -3.71 -24.01
N SER A 30 6.12 -2.61 -24.75
CA SER A 30 6.94 -2.19 -25.88
C SER A 30 8.44 -2.15 -25.60
N GLY A 31 8.85 -1.71 -24.40
CA GLY A 31 10.27 -1.68 -24.02
C GLY A 31 10.92 -3.07 -23.90
N HIS A 32 10.17 -4.13 -23.57
CA HIS A 32 10.69 -5.50 -23.62
C HIS A 32 10.83 -5.99 -25.07
N VAL A 33 9.83 -5.68 -25.91
CA VAL A 33 9.86 -6.05 -27.34
C VAL A 33 11.04 -5.37 -28.03
N GLU A 34 11.25 -4.08 -27.78
CA GLU A 34 12.39 -3.33 -28.33
C GLU A 34 13.73 -3.92 -27.88
N PHE A 35 13.87 -4.25 -26.59
CA PHE A 35 15.07 -4.91 -26.08
C PHE A 35 15.34 -6.25 -26.76
N PHE A 36 14.31 -7.06 -27.00
CA PHE A 36 14.48 -8.32 -27.74
C PHE A 36 14.85 -8.09 -29.19
N GLN A 37 14.29 -7.08 -29.85
CA GLN A 37 14.66 -6.71 -31.21
C GLN A 37 16.13 -6.27 -31.27
N GLN A 38 16.59 -5.45 -30.35
CA GLN A 38 17.99 -5.02 -30.30
C GLN A 38 18.93 -6.19 -29.98
N ALA A 39 18.59 -7.04 -29.03
CA ALA A 39 19.38 -8.21 -28.70
C ALA A 39 19.46 -9.21 -29.86
N SER A 40 18.38 -9.40 -30.63
CA SER A 40 18.35 -10.32 -31.78
C SER A 40 19.21 -9.86 -32.94
N GLN A 41 19.68 -8.62 -32.98
CA GLN A 41 20.62 -8.14 -33.98
C GLN A 41 22.01 -8.79 -33.86
N PHE A 42 22.35 -9.32 -32.70
CA PHE A 42 23.61 -10.01 -32.44
C PHE A 42 23.57 -11.50 -32.82
N GLY A 43 22.41 -12.08 -33.07
CA GLY A 43 22.25 -13.49 -33.45
C GLY A 43 20.89 -14.08 -33.04
N ASP A 44 20.84 -15.40 -32.97
CA ASP A 44 19.65 -16.15 -32.54
C ASP A 44 19.35 -15.91 -31.05
N LEU A 45 18.23 -15.26 -30.75
CA LEU A 45 17.89 -14.83 -29.39
C LEU A 45 17.19 -15.94 -28.59
N TYR A 46 17.76 -16.28 -27.45
CA TYR A 46 17.21 -17.18 -26.41
C TYR A 46 16.90 -16.38 -25.15
N VAL A 47 15.75 -16.66 -24.55
CA VAL A 47 15.26 -15.87 -23.40
C VAL A 47 15.04 -16.76 -22.19
N GLY A 48 15.72 -16.46 -21.07
CA GLY A 48 15.45 -17.05 -19.75
C GLY A 48 14.42 -16.20 -18.98
N ILE A 49 13.38 -16.84 -18.45
CA ILE A 49 12.30 -16.18 -17.71
C ILE A 49 12.38 -16.62 -16.27
N GLY A 50 12.53 -15.67 -15.33
CA GLY A 50 12.53 -15.95 -13.90
C GLY A 50 11.24 -16.64 -13.45
N SER A 51 11.37 -17.72 -12.67
CA SER A 51 10.23 -18.46 -12.14
C SER A 51 9.37 -17.60 -11.21
N ASP A 52 8.13 -18.03 -10.95
CA ASP A 52 7.25 -17.35 -9.97
C ASP A 52 7.85 -17.37 -8.56
N ALA A 53 8.60 -18.44 -8.21
CA ALA A 53 9.31 -18.55 -6.95
C ALA A 53 10.43 -17.49 -6.84
N THR A 54 11.29 -17.38 -7.86
CA THR A 54 12.33 -16.34 -7.95
C THR A 54 11.74 -14.94 -7.92
N TYR A 55 10.63 -14.73 -8.64
CA TYR A 55 9.94 -13.43 -8.63
C TYR A 55 9.44 -13.07 -7.23
N LEU A 56 8.81 -14.01 -6.52
CA LEU A 56 8.32 -13.81 -5.15
C LEU A 56 9.46 -13.51 -4.17
N GLU A 57 10.58 -14.23 -4.30
CA GLU A 57 11.77 -14.03 -3.47
C GLU A 57 12.34 -12.60 -3.60
N TYR A 58 12.49 -12.09 -4.84
CA TYR A 58 13.10 -10.77 -5.08
C TYR A 58 12.16 -9.59 -5.01
N LYS A 59 10.90 -9.77 -5.38
CA LYS A 59 9.94 -8.67 -5.44
C LYS A 59 8.97 -8.66 -4.26
N HIS A 60 9.04 -9.67 -3.37
CA HIS A 60 8.16 -9.86 -2.19
C HIS A 60 6.67 -9.81 -2.52
N ARG A 61 6.32 -10.15 -3.76
CA ARG A 61 4.94 -10.21 -4.27
C ARG A 61 4.85 -11.20 -5.42
N LYS A 62 3.65 -11.73 -5.68
CA LYS A 62 3.41 -12.57 -6.85
C LYS A 62 3.50 -11.74 -8.15
N PRO A 63 3.94 -12.33 -9.27
CA PRO A 63 3.83 -11.68 -10.57
C PRO A 63 2.36 -11.50 -10.96
N MET A 64 2.08 -10.57 -11.89
CA MET A 64 0.73 -10.38 -12.46
C MET A 64 0.32 -11.56 -13.32
N PHE A 65 1.27 -12.09 -14.11
CA PHE A 65 1.06 -13.26 -14.95
C PHE A 65 1.89 -14.44 -14.46
N PRO A 66 1.29 -15.66 -14.36
CA PRO A 66 2.03 -16.86 -14.05
C PRO A 66 3.18 -17.11 -15.03
N GLN A 67 4.21 -17.81 -14.61
CA GLN A 67 5.40 -18.05 -15.42
C GLN A 67 5.09 -18.72 -16.77
N GLU A 68 4.07 -19.57 -16.83
CA GLU A 68 3.62 -20.25 -18.06
C GLU A 68 3.03 -19.26 -19.06
N GLU A 69 2.26 -18.29 -18.60
CA GLU A 69 1.68 -17.24 -19.45
C GLU A 69 2.78 -16.27 -19.94
N ARG A 70 3.72 -15.91 -19.06
CA ARG A 70 4.89 -15.09 -19.44
C ARG A 70 5.75 -15.81 -20.49
N LEU A 71 5.96 -17.11 -20.31
CA LEU A 71 6.65 -17.94 -21.29
C LEU A 71 5.94 -17.97 -22.63
N PHE A 72 4.62 -18.17 -22.61
CA PHE A 72 3.79 -18.17 -23.82
C PHE A 72 3.91 -16.85 -24.59
N MET A 73 3.78 -15.71 -23.88
CA MET A 73 3.90 -14.39 -24.52
C MET A 73 5.27 -14.16 -25.14
N VAL A 74 6.35 -14.47 -24.41
CA VAL A 74 7.72 -14.24 -24.86
C VAL A 74 8.06 -15.16 -26.06
N LYS A 75 7.66 -16.42 -26.07
CA LYS A 75 7.85 -17.34 -27.19
C LYS A 75 7.20 -16.87 -28.51
N ASN A 76 6.13 -16.07 -28.40
CA ASN A 76 5.42 -15.57 -29.59
C ASN A 76 5.94 -14.20 -30.07
N ILE A 77 7.04 -13.69 -29.52
CA ILE A 77 7.69 -12.48 -30.02
C ILE A 77 8.59 -12.86 -31.20
N LYS A 78 8.38 -12.22 -32.33
CA LYS A 78 9.06 -12.50 -33.59
C LYS A 78 10.60 -12.52 -33.48
N ALA A 79 11.17 -11.70 -32.60
CA ALA A 79 12.62 -11.60 -32.41
C ALA A 79 13.18 -12.75 -31.54
N VAL A 80 12.34 -13.53 -30.87
CA VAL A 80 12.75 -14.60 -29.94
C VAL A 80 12.75 -15.93 -30.71
N LYS A 81 13.87 -16.63 -30.69
CA LYS A 81 13.99 -17.95 -31.23
C LYS A 81 13.44 -19.03 -30.32
N GLU A 82 13.76 -18.96 -29.04
CA GLU A 82 13.24 -19.88 -28.02
C GLU A 82 13.28 -19.20 -26.63
N ALA A 83 12.40 -19.63 -25.74
CA ALA A 83 12.36 -19.13 -24.36
C ALA A 83 12.14 -20.28 -23.36
N TYR A 84 12.68 -20.13 -22.15
CA TYR A 84 12.68 -21.13 -21.09
C TYR A 84 12.35 -20.50 -19.76
N ILE A 85 11.71 -21.25 -18.87
CA ILE A 85 11.60 -20.86 -17.45
C ILE A 85 12.93 -21.22 -16.79
N ASN A 86 13.51 -20.27 -16.05
CA ASN A 86 14.73 -20.52 -15.28
C ASN A 86 14.43 -21.44 -14.10
N GLU A 87 15.20 -22.50 -13.95
CA GLU A 87 15.05 -23.51 -12.88
C GLU A 87 16.01 -23.31 -11.70
N GLY A 88 16.88 -22.30 -11.77
CA GLY A 88 17.80 -21.96 -10.72
C GLY A 88 17.17 -21.09 -9.63
N ASN A 89 18.01 -20.66 -8.66
CA ASN A 89 17.60 -19.84 -7.55
C ASN A 89 18.49 -18.58 -7.46
N GLY A 90 17.97 -17.56 -6.81
CA GLY A 90 18.75 -16.37 -6.50
C GLY A 90 19.03 -15.47 -7.71
N VAL A 91 20.04 -14.60 -7.59
CA VAL A 91 20.41 -13.57 -8.61
C VAL A 91 20.84 -14.21 -9.93
N ILE A 92 21.24 -15.47 -9.90
CA ILE A 92 21.74 -16.25 -11.04
C ILE A 92 20.83 -17.44 -11.36
N ASP A 93 19.52 -17.28 -11.15
CA ASP A 93 18.48 -18.29 -11.42
C ASP A 93 18.55 -18.86 -12.83
N PHE A 94 19.15 -18.13 -13.76
CA PHE A 94 19.29 -18.48 -15.18
C PHE A 94 20.45 -19.48 -15.48
N LEU A 95 21.26 -19.87 -14.48
CA LEU A 95 22.43 -20.75 -14.74
C LEU A 95 22.06 -22.06 -15.44
N PRO A 96 21.05 -22.84 -15.02
CA PRO A 96 20.68 -24.05 -15.74
C PRO A 96 20.27 -23.79 -17.19
N THR A 97 19.57 -22.68 -17.44
CA THR A 97 19.17 -22.25 -18.79
C THR A 97 20.39 -21.81 -19.62
N LEU A 98 21.34 -21.13 -19.01
CA LEU A 98 22.58 -20.72 -19.65
C LEU A 98 23.40 -21.96 -20.07
N ASP A 99 23.49 -22.98 -19.20
CA ASP A 99 24.16 -24.25 -19.50
C ASP A 99 23.46 -25.04 -20.61
N LEU A 100 22.13 -24.98 -20.71
CA LEU A 100 21.35 -25.58 -21.78
C LEU A 100 21.58 -24.86 -23.13
N VAL A 101 21.52 -23.52 -23.12
CA VAL A 101 21.60 -22.69 -24.34
C VAL A 101 23.04 -22.62 -24.85
N GLN A 102 24.04 -22.60 -23.94
CA GLN A 102 25.46 -22.37 -24.30
C GLN A 102 25.65 -21.15 -25.21
N PRO A 103 25.27 -19.95 -24.76
CA PRO A 103 25.30 -18.77 -25.62
C PRO A 103 26.72 -18.27 -25.87
N ASP A 104 26.90 -17.66 -27.01
CA ASP A 104 28.14 -16.94 -27.37
C ASP A 104 28.13 -15.52 -26.79
N ILE A 105 26.91 -14.94 -26.61
CA ILE A 105 26.71 -13.57 -26.18
C ILE A 105 25.63 -13.53 -25.11
N PHE A 106 25.88 -12.80 -24.00
CA PHE A 106 24.87 -12.47 -22.96
C PHE A 106 24.59 -10.97 -23.00
N VAL A 107 23.33 -10.61 -23.28
CA VAL A 107 22.90 -9.22 -23.40
C VAL A 107 22.03 -8.84 -22.21
N VAL A 108 22.29 -7.68 -21.63
CA VAL A 108 21.48 -7.08 -20.55
C VAL A 108 21.13 -5.63 -20.89
N ASN A 109 20.05 -5.12 -20.31
CA ASN A 109 19.85 -3.69 -20.24
C ASN A 109 20.74 -3.07 -19.15
N ALA A 110 21.10 -1.81 -19.27
CA ALA A 110 21.94 -1.08 -18.32
C ALA A 110 21.40 -1.15 -16.88
N ASP A 111 20.06 -1.20 -16.69
CA ASP A 111 19.39 -1.36 -15.39
C ASP A 111 19.34 -2.82 -14.89
N GLY A 112 19.68 -3.79 -15.71
CA GLY A 112 19.73 -5.23 -15.38
C GLY A 112 21.16 -5.79 -15.30
N GLY A 113 22.16 -4.96 -15.55
CA GLY A 113 23.60 -5.31 -15.43
C GLY A 113 24.00 -5.53 -13.98
N SER A 114 24.98 -6.43 -13.76
CA SER A 114 25.63 -6.59 -12.46
C SER A 114 27.04 -7.14 -12.63
N GLU A 115 27.90 -6.81 -11.68
CA GLU A 115 29.27 -7.31 -11.65
C GLU A 115 29.33 -8.84 -11.59
N THR A 116 28.38 -9.46 -10.89
CA THR A 116 28.26 -10.93 -10.80
C THR A 116 28.02 -11.56 -12.17
N LYS A 117 27.12 -10.97 -12.99
CA LYS A 117 26.84 -11.45 -14.34
C LYS A 117 28.03 -11.24 -15.26
N ARG A 118 28.73 -10.11 -15.13
CA ARG A 118 29.91 -9.79 -15.95
C ARG A 118 31.04 -10.81 -15.67
N LYS A 119 31.37 -11.06 -14.41
CA LYS A 119 32.39 -12.05 -14.04
C LYS A 119 32.03 -13.47 -14.49
N LEU A 120 30.76 -13.86 -14.34
CA LEU A 120 30.29 -15.15 -14.80
C LEU A 120 30.49 -15.32 -16.31
N CYS A 121 30.21 -14.29 -17.12
CA CYS A 121 30.42 -14.32 -18.55
C CYS A 121 31.92 -14.39 -18.90
N GLU A 122 32.75 -13.64 -18.20
CA GLU A 122 34.22 -13.67 -18.36
C GLU A 122 34.78 -15.08 -18.10
N GLU A 123 34.39 -15.69 -16.97
CA GLU A 123 34.83 -17.05 -16.58
C GLU A 123 34.42 -18.13 -17.58
N ARG A 124 33.30 -17.91 -18.31
CA ARG A 124 32.75 -18.86 -19.28
C ARG A 124 33.09 -18.52 -20.73
N GLY A 125 33.85 -17.45 -20.96
CA GLY A 125 34.19 -16.99 -22.31
C GLY A 125 32.99 -16.50 -23.15
N ILE A 126 31.95 -16.01 -22.46
CA ILE A 126 30.71 -15.45 -23.05
C ILE A 126 30.90 -13.95 -23.22
N GLN A 127 30.64 -13.40 -24.39
CA GLN A 127 30.68 -11.97 -24.60
C GLN A 127 29.53 -11.29 -23.86
N TYR A 128 29.86 -10.35 -22.94
CA TYR A 128 28.84 -9.58 -22.18
C TYR A 128 28.59 -8.24 -22.87
N ILE A 129 27.32 -7.94 -23.19
CA ILE A 129 26.90 -6.70 -23.85
C ILE A 129 25.84 -6.01 -23.01
N GLU A 130 26.03 -4.72 -22.78
CA GLU A 130 25.11 -3.88 -22.04
C GLU A 130 24.46 -2.87 -22.98
N LEU A 131 23.13 -2.93 -23.14
CA LEU A 131 22.36 -2.05 -24.01
C LEU A 131 21.74 -0.91 -23.19
N GLN A 132 21.75 0.29 -23.77
CA GLN A 132 21.00 1.40 -23.21
C GLN A 132 19.51 1.20 -23.49
N ARG A 133 18.68 1.52 -22.50
CA ARG A 133 17.23 1.42 -22.64
C ARG A 133 16.71 2.57 -23.50
N THR A 134 16.43 2.29 -24.76
CA THR A 134 15.84 3.25 -25.70
C THR A 134 14.42 2.80 -26.05
N PRO A 135 13.42 3.68 -26.01
CA PRO A 135 12.09 3.34 -26.50
C PRO A 135 12.12 3.19 -28.02
N HIS A 136 11.22 2.37 -28.57
CA HIS A 136 11.01 2.29 -30.02
C HIS A 136 10.59 3.65 -30.57
N GLU A 137 11.01 3.97 -31.79
CA GLU A 137 10.69 5.25 -32.44
C GLU A 137 9.16 5.48 -32.47
N GLY A 138 8.73 6.64 -32.00
CA GLY A 138 7.31 7.01 -31.90
C GLY A 138 6.58 6.42 -30.70
N LEU A 139 7.24 5.68 -29.78
CA LEU A 139 6.64 5.15 -28.56
C LEU A 139 7.24 5.78 -27.31
N GLU A 140 6.42 5.91 -26.26
CA GLU A 140 6.90 6.37 -24.97
C GLU A 140 7.74 5.32 -24.26
N ALA A 141 8.72 5.77 -23.46
CA ALA A 141 9.47 4.91 -22.55
C ALA A 141 8.54 4.29 -21.49
N ARG A 142 8.54 2.96 -21.38
CA ARG A 142 7.69 2.23 -20.43
C ARG A 142 8.53 1.29 -19.56
N SER A 143 8.11 1.12 -18.31
CA SER A 143 8.67 0.10 -17.42
C SER A 143 7.53 -0.69 -16.75
N SER A 144 7.79 -1.95 -16.41
CA SER A 144 6.79 -2.75 -15.68
C SER A 144 6.39 -2.10 -14.34
N SER A 145 7.30 -1.36 -13.69
CA SER A 145 7.00 -0.62 -12.45
C SER A 145 6.09 0.58 -12.73
N SER A 146 6.34 1.36 -13.78
CA SER A 146 5.47 2.49 -14.15
C SER A 146 4.10 2.01 -14.65
N LEU A 147 4.04 0.90 -15.36
CA LEU A 147 2.76 0.28 -15.77
C LEU A 147 1.97 -0.24 -14.57
N LYS A 148 2.63 -0.87 -13.60
CA LYS A 148 1.98 -1.31 -12.35
C LYS A 148 1.50 -0.13 -11.53
N ALA A 149 2.29 0.93 -11.42
CA ALA A 149 1.86 2.19 -10.81
C ALA A 149 0.68 2.81 -11.57
N ALA A 150 0.72 2.83 -12.91
CA ALA A 150 -0.39 3.32 -13.72
C ALA A 150 -1.62 2.41 -13.67
N LEU A 151 -1.47 1.09 -13.58
CA LEU A 151 -2.57 0.16 -13.36
C LEU A 151 -3.16 0.30 -11.95
N SER A 152 -2.33 0.44 -10.92
CA SER A 152 -2.80 0.77 -9.58
C SER A 152 -3.42 2.18 -9.52
N THR A 153 -2.90 3.12 -10.32
CA THR A 153 -3.49 4.46 -10.50
C THR A 153 -4.69 4.41 -11.44
N GLN A 154 -4.77 3.47 -12.40
CA GLN A 154 -5.96 3.25 -13.23
C GLN A 154 -7.01 2.38 -12.53
N GLU A 155 -6.64 1.47 -11.66
CA GLU A 155 -7.57 0.84 -10.72
C GLU A 155 -8.07 1.88 -9.70
N SER A 156 -7.23 2.81 -9.26
CA SER A 156 -7.66 4.01 -8.52
C SER A 156 -8.35 5.05 -9.43
N ASN A 157 -8.04 5.14 -10.74
CA ASN A 157 -8.67 6.04 -11.70
C ASN A 157 -9.86 5.40 -12.47
N SER A 158 -9.96 4.08 -12.57
CA SER A 158 -11.21 3.40 -12.97
C SER A 158 -12.18 3.24 -11.79
N GLN A 159 -11.67 3.49 -10.57
CA GLN A 159 -12.37 3.88 -9.37
C GLN A 159 -12.23 5.40 -9.09
N GLN A 160 -11.81 6.23 -10.04
CA GLN A 160 -12.31 7.60 -10.06
C GLN A 160 -13.83 7.45 -10.21
N ALA A 161 -14.39 7.18 -9.05
CA ALA A 161 -15.77 7.27 -8.79
C ALA A 161 -16.26 8.53 -9.52
N GLN A 162 -17.18 8.32 -10.41
CA GLN A 162 -18.14 9.38 -10.67
C GLN A 162 -18.50 10.01 -9.31
N PRO A 163 -18.63 11.33 -9.18
CA PRO A 163 -19.01 11.94 -7.92
C PRO A 163 -20.19 11.15 -7.33
N GLY A 164 -19.95 10.42 -6.22
CA GLY A 164 -20.93 9.58 -5.55
C GLY A 164 -20.84 8.06 -5.73
N GLY A 165 -19.78 7.49 -6.35
CA GLY A 165 -19.63 6.03 -6.50
C GLY A 165 -18.41 5.47 -5.79
N GLY A 166 -18.60 4.60 -4.76
CA GLY A 166 -17.55 3.91 -4.01
C GLY A 166 -17.97 3.61 -2.58
N ILE A 167 -17.20 2.73 -1.90
CA ILE A 167 -17.42 2.50 -0.46
C ILE A 167 -16.68 3.58 0.32
N PRO A 168 -17.38 4.39 1.13
CA PRO A 168 -16.76 5.41 1.98
C PRO A 168 -15.74 4.83 2.95
N THR A 169 -14.91 5.69 3.51
CA THR A 169 -14.09 5.34 4.66
C THR A 169 -14.42 6.27 5.82
N ARG A 170 -13.98 5.93 7.03
CA ARG A 170 -14.15 6.81 8.18
C ARG A 170 -12.82 7.36 8.64
N LEU A 171 -12.84 8.60 9.14
CA LEU A 171 -11.79 9.15 9.98
C LEU A 171 -12.36 9.39 11.39
N ASP A 172 -11.69 8.90 12.41
CA ASP A 172 -12.02 9.17 13.81
C ASP A 172 -11.36 10.47 14.26
N LEU A 173 -12.15 11.36 14.81
CA LEU A 173 -11.67 12.65 15.31
C LEU A 173 -11.32 12.59 16.80
N ALA A 174 -12.16 11.95 17.62
CA ALA A 174 -11.92 11.81 19.06
C ALA A 174 -12.62 10.57 19.63
N GLY A 175 -12.22 10.15 20.84
CA GLY A 175 -12.88 9.07 21.57
C GLY A 175 -12.67 7.67 21.03
N THR A 176 -11.69 7.45 20.15
CA THR A 176 -11.36 6.12 19.61
C THR A 176 -11.02 5.14 20.73
N TRP A 177 -11.42 3.89 20.59
CA TRP A 177 -11.39 2.79 21.54
C TRP A 177 -12.55 2.76 22.56
N ILE A 178 -13.35 3.86 22.72
CA ILE A 178 -14.45 3.86 23.67
C ILE A 178 -15.60 2.93 23.25
N ASP A 179 -15.65 2.55 21.97
CA ASP A 179 -16.54 1.56 21.37
C ASP A 179 -16.24 0.11 21.81
N GLN A 180 -15.16 -0.08 22.55
CA GLN A 180 -14.81 -1.36 23.15
C GLN A 180 -15.36 -1.43 24.58
N PRO A 181 -16.17 -2.47 24.93
CA PRO A 181 -16.72 -2.60 26.28
C PRO A 181 -15.66 -2.59 27.38
N TYR A 182 -14.50 -3.21 27.16
CA TYR A 182 -13.39 -3.24 28.11
C TYR A 182 -12.73 -1.86 28.33
N VAL A 183 -13.11 -0.84 27.54
CA VAL A 183 -12.75 0.57 27.75
C VAL A 183 -13.93 1.31 28.39
N SER A 184 -15.10 1.31 27.72
CA SER A 184 -16.26 2.09 28.16
C SER A 184 -16.90 1.58 29.46
N MET A 185 -16.58 0.38 29.93
CA MET A 185 -16.97 -0.08 31.28
C MET A 185 -16.34 0.75 32.41
N HIS A 186 -15.20 1.36 32.17
CA HIS A 186 -14.52 2.22 33.18
C HIS A 186 -15.09 3.62 33.25
N HIS A 187 -15.51 4.17 32.11
CA HIS A 187 -16.22 5.43 32.01
C HIS A 187 -16.92 5.50 30.63
N PRO A 188 -18.23 5.81 30.58
CA PRO A 188 -18.95 5.98 29.34
C PRO A 188 -18.49 7.24 28.60
N GLY A 189 -18.69 7.28 27.28
CA GLY A 189 -18.30 8.46 26.50
C GLY A 189 -18.65 8.36 25.02
N TRP A 190 -18.29 9.41 24.29
CA TRP A 190 -18.54 9.53 22.86
C TRP A 190 -17.31 9.14 22.04
N ALA A 191 -17.53 8.46 20.93
CA ALA A 191 -16.62 8.44 19.81
C ALA A 191 -17.16 9.40 18.72
N ILE A 192 -16.25 10.10 18.02
CA ILE A 192 -16.57 11.09 16.98
C ILE A 192 -15.90 10.67 15.68
N THR A 193 -16.67 10.57 14.62
CA THR A 193 -16.20 10.14 13.30
C THR A 193 -16.76 11.02 12.20
N ILE A 194 -16.03 11.13 11.09
CA ILE A 194 -16.52 11.66 9.81
C ILE A 194 -16.47 10.55 8.75
N SER A 195 -17.46 10.55 7.88
CA SER A 195 -17.51 9.70 6.69
C SER A 195 -16.84 10.42 5.53
N LEU A 196 -15.84 9.79 4.92
CA LEU A 196 -15.07 10.39 3.82
C LEU A 196 -15.43 9.73 2.49
N GLU A 197 -15.55 10.56 1.47
CA GLU A 197 -15.62 10.10 0.08
C GLU A 197 -14.31 9.37 -0.28
N PRO A 198 -14.37 8.28 -1.06
CA PRO A 198 -13.19 7.51 -1.44
C PRO A 198 -12.41 8.20 -2.58
N THR A 199 -11.95 9.42 -2.34
CA THR A 199 -11.19 10.25 -3.31
C THR A 199 -9.68 9.98 -3.27
N PHE A 200 -9.21 9.12 -2.37
CA PHE A 200 -7.82 8.74 -2.21
C PHE A 200 -7.66 7.23 -2.01
N GLU A 201 -6.46 6.73 -2.19
CA GLU A 201 -6.16 5.32 -1.96
C GLU A 201 -6.28 4.96 -0.47
N VAL A 202 -7.15 4.03 -0.14
CA VAL A 202 -7.26 3.47 1.21
C VAL A 202 -6.45 2.19 1.28
N ARG A 203 -5.19 2.31 1.73
CA ARG A 203 -4.25 1.19 1.85
C ARG A 203 -4.65 0.22 2.94
N ASP A 204 -4.18 -1.01 2.82
CA ASP A 204 -4.38 -2.02 3.86
C ASP A 204 -3.71 -1.64 5.18
N ARG A 205 -4.38 -1.93 6.30
CA ARG A 205 -3.84 -1.73 7.67
C ARG A 205 -3.45 -0.29 7.99
N CYS A 206 -4.17 0.68 7.41
CA CYS A 206 -3.87 2.11 7.53
C CYS A 206 -4.70 2.85 8.58
N GLY A 207 -5.53 2.16 9.38
CA GLY A 207 -6.34 2.79 10.44
C GLY A 207 -7.63 3.46 9.95
N LEU A 208 -7.99 3.34 8.68
CA LEU A 208 -9.17 3.95 8.05
C LEU A 208 -10.29 2.92 7.79
N SER A 209 -10.66 2.13 8.78
CA SER A 209 -11.71 1.09 8.68
C SER A 209 -11.48 0.05 7.57
N THR A 210 -10.24 -0.31 7.30
CA THR A 210 -9.87 -1.12 6.13
C THR A 210 -10.50 -2.51 6.14
N SER A 211 -10.59 -3.16 7.32
CA SER A 211 -11.23 -4.47 7.47
C SER A 211 -12.72 -4.40 7.16
N THR A 212 -13.41 -3.43 7.72
CA THR A 212 -14.84 -3.19 7.54
C THR A 212 -15.14 -2.87 6.08
N ARG A 213 -14.35 -1.97 5.45
CA ARG A 213 -14.50 -1.67 4.01
C ARG A 213 -14.33 -2.92 3.13
N LYS A 214 -13.32 -3.73 3.36
CA LYS A 214 -13.10 -4.97 2.60
C LYS A 214 -14.27 -5.94 2.75
N MET A 215 -14.84 -6.05 3.94
CA MET A 215 -16.02 -6.88 4.17
C MET A 215 -17.22 -6.31 3.41
N ILE A 216 -17.45 -5.00 3.47
CA ILE A 216 -18.52 -4.31 2.73
C ILE A 216 -18.37 -4.55 1.23
N GLN A 217 -17.17 -4.40 0.67
CA GLN A 217 -16.89 -4.59 -0.76
C GLN A 217 -17.16 -6.03 -1.25
N LYS A 218 -17.05 -7.02 -0.37
CA LYS A 218 -17.44 -8.41 -0.72
C LYS A 218 -18.95 -8.55 -0.89
N ILE A 219 -19.75 -7.74 -0.18
CA ILE A 219 -21.23 -7.81 -0.21
C ILE A 219 -21.76 -6.81 -1.25
N TRP A 220 -21.25 -5.59 -1.26
CA TRP A 220 -21.63 -4.50 -2.15
C TRP A 220 -20.36 -3.93 -2.84
N PRO A 221 -19.96 -4.49 -3.99
CA PRO A 221 -18.66 -4.15 -4.60
C PRO A 221 -18.50 -2.71 -5.06
N VAL A 222 -19.61 -2.05 -5.40
CA VAL A 222 -19.60 -0.73 -6.06
C VAL A 222 -19.92 0.40 -5.10
N LYS A 223 -21.01 0.29 -4.33
CA LYS A 223 -21.49 1.33 -3.42
C LYS A 223 -22.37 0.74 -2.32
N LEU A 224 -22.55 1.51 -1.25
CA LEU A 224 -23.49 1.18 -0.21
C LEU A 224 -24.94 1.18 -0.74
N PRO A 225 -25.81 0.27 -0.26
CA PRO A 225 -27.22 0.31 -0.59
C PRO A 225 -27.89 1.57 0.01
N LYS A 226 -28.90 2.09 -0.70
CA LYS A 226 -29.72 3.19 -0.17
C LYS A 226 -30.71 2.63 0.84
N MET A 227 -30.44 2.85 2.11
CA MET A 227 -31.30 2.48 3.23
C MET A 227 -31.00 3.38 4.44
N ASP A 228 -31.79 3.21 5.50
CA ASP A 228 -31.55 3.92 6.74
C ASP A 228 -30.12 3.68 7.27
N PRO A 229 -29.35 4.75 7.55
CA PRO A 229 -27.93 4.60 7.94
C PRO A 229 -27.70 3.76 9.20
N GLU A 230 -28.58 3.82 10.20
CA GLU A 230 -28.43 3.02 11.41
C GLU A 230 -28.67 1.54 11.11
N THR A 231 -29.71 1.21 10.33
CA THR A 231 -29.99 -0.16 9.92
C THR A 231 -28.81 -0.72 9.11
N LEU A 232 -28.27 0.06 8.17
CA LEU A 232 -27.11 -0.34 7.39
C LEU A 232 -25.87 -0.58 8.28
N ALA A 233 -25.60 0.34 9.20
CA ALA A 233 -24.48 0.21 10.13
C ALA A 233 -24.60 -1.02 11.04
N ARG A 234 -25.83 -1.37 11.49
CA ARG A 234 -26.08 -2.61 12.26
C ARG A 234 -25.82 -3.86 11.42
N LEU A 235 -26.26 -3.87 10.16
CA LEU A 235 -25.96 -4.99 9.24
C LEU A 235 -24.45 -5.15 9.02
N VAL A 236 -23.75 -4.05 8.74
CA VAL A 236 -22.31 -4.05 8.55
C VAL A 236 -21.58 -4.55 9.81
N PHE A 237 -21.98 -4.07 10.99
CA PHE A 237 -21.44 -4.52 12.28
C PHE A 237 -21.66 -6.03 12.49
N CYS A 238 -22.85 -6.55 12.18
CA CYS A 238 -23.16 -7.99 12.29
C CYS A 238 -22.32 -8.82 11.30
N PHE A 239 -22.18 -8.37 10.06
CA PHE A 239 -21.37 -9.08 9.07
C PHE A 239 -19.89 -9.12 9.43
N GLU A 240 -19.37 -8.02 9.96
CA GLU A 240 -17.96 -7.94 10.39
C GLU A 240 -17.68 -8.86 11.59
N ASN A 241 -18.64 -8.99 12.48
CA ASN A 241 -18.53 -9.79 13.72
C ASN A 241 -19.23 -11.17 13.61
N ASN A 242 -19.38 -11.70 12.39
CA ASN A 242 -19.92 -13.05 12.21
C ASN A 242 -19.11 -14.07 13.04
N PRO A 243 -19.79 -15.02 13.76
CA PRO A 243 -19.15 -15.98 14.66
C PRO A 243 -18.11 -16.90 14.02
N GLU A 244 -18.05 -16.99 12.70
CA GLU A 244 -17.00 -17.70 11.97
C GLU A 244 -15.63 -16.98 11.92
N ARG A 245 -15.51 -15.81 12.54
CA ARG A 245 -14.26 -15.07 12.57
C ARG A 245 -13.27 -15.77 13.51
N GLU A 246 -12.19 -16.32 12.95
CA GLU A 246 -11.16 -17.10 13.65
C GLU A 246 -10.51 -16.36 14.83
N SER A 247 -10.54 -15.03 14.84
CA SER A 247 -9.84 -14.23 15.85
C SER A 247 -10.53 -14.17 17.21
N GLY A 248 -11.80 -14.57 17.35
CA GLY A 248 -12.58 -14.41 18.58
C GLY A 248 -12.72 -12.96 19.09
N HIS A 249 -12.21 -11.98 18.35
CA HIS A 249 -12.19 -10.56 18.71
C HIS A 249 -13.36 -9.84 18.05
N VAL A 250 -14.20 -9.17 18.84
CA VAL A 250 -15.32 -8.37 18.33
C VAL A 250 -14.81 -6.98 17.99
N SER A 251 -14.97 -6.54 16.74
CA SER A 251 -14.75 -5.15 16.34
C SER A 251 -15.85 -4.28 16.92
N GLY A 252 -15.49 -3.08 17.41
CA GLY A 252 -16.49 -2.10 17.86
C GLY A 252 -17.31 -1.51 16.70
N ALA A 253 -18.40 -0.85 17.02
CA ALA A 253 -19.32 -0.31 16.02
C ALA A 253 -18.86 1.00 15.37
N GLN A 254 -17.75 1.60 15.85
CA GLN A 254 -17.23 2.87 15.34
C GLN A 254 -16.99 2.86 13.84
N ASP A 255 -16.44 1.76 13.31
CA ASP A 255 -16.10 1.64 11.88
C ASP A 255 -17.37 1.54 11.02
N SER A 256 -18.31 0.68 11.39
CA SER A 256 -19.58 0.52 10.67
C SER A 256 -20.42 1.80 10.68
N ILE A 257 -20.50 2.49 11.83
CA ILE A 257 -21.24 3.75 11.95
C ILE A 257 -20.56 4.84 11.13
N GLY A 258 -19.25 5.04 11.28
CA GLY A 258 -18.52 6.09 10.56
C GLY A 258 -18.47 5.90 9.03
N ILE A 259 -18.65 4.67 8.53
CA ILE A 259 -18.81 4.41 7.09
C ILE A 259 -20.25 4.68 6.63
N CYS A 260 -21.25 4.25 7.39
CA CYS A 260 -22.66 4.26 6.95
C CYS A 260 -23.35 5.61 7.14
N PHE A 261 -23.03 6.34 8.20
CA PHE A 261 -23.59 7.66 8.44
C PHE A 261 -22.82 8.73 7.66
N PRO A 262 -23.48 9.52 6.80
CA PRO A 262 -22.82 10.63 6.12
C PRO A 262 -22.52 11.78 7.10
N GLY A 263 -21.57 12.63 6.77
CA GLY A 263 -21.22 13.82 7.54
C GLY A 263 -20.42 13.54 8.79
N LEU A 264 -20.70 14.31 9.85
CA LEU A 264 -20.09 14.23 11.17
C LEU A 264 -21.04 13.48 12.12
N CYS A 265 -20.54 12.45 12.77
CA CYS A 265 -21.30 11.59 13.65
C CYS A 265 -20.60 11.44 15.00
N ARG A 266 -21.39 11.51 16.12
CA ARG A 266 -20.92 11.01 17.41
C ARG A 266 -21.83 9.92 17.94
N HIS A 267 -21.25 8.95 18.60
CA HIS A 267 -21.96 7.77 19.12
C HIS A 267 -21.48 7.45 20.54
N TYR A 268 -22.45 7.30 21.45
CA TYR A 268 -22.23 7.19 22.89
C TYR A 268 -22.20 5.74 23.35
N TYR A 269 -21.09 5.35 23.97
CA TYR A 269 -20.87 4.00 24.47
C TYR A 269 -20.87 3.97 26.00
N ASP A 270 -21.44 2.88 26.53
CA ASP A 270 -21.52 2.59 27.94
C ASP A 270 -21.55 1.08 28.14
N ASN A 271 -20.37 0.48 28.18
CA ASN A 271 -20.15 -0.96 28.35
C ASN A 271 -20.89 -1.86 27.34
N ASN A 272 -21.04 -1.41 26.08
CA ASN A 272 -21.65 -2.16 25.00
C ASN A 272 -20.88 -1.96 23.69
N PHE A 273 -20.89 -2.95 22.81
CA PHE A 273 -20.32 -2.82 21.45
C PHE A 273 -21.17 -1.92 20.53
N TRP A 274 -22.50 -1.85 20.76
CA TRP A 274 -23.38 -0.94 20.03
C TRP A 274 -23.70 0.29 20.90
N PRO A 275 -23.63 1.52 20.35
CA PRO A 275 -23.84 2.72 21.16
C PRO A 275 -25.29 2.85 21.62
N LYS A 276 -25.48 3.47 22.78
CA LYS A 276 -26.81 3.82 23.34
C LYS A 276 -27.48 4.99 22.60
N LYS A 277 -26.68 5.86 21.99
CA LYS A 277 -27.14 7.06 21.28
C LYS A 277 -26.22 7.35 20.11
N ILE A 278 -26.80 7.74 18.97
CA ILE A 278 -26.11 8.23 17.79
C ILE A 278 -26.65 9.61 17.46
N GLU A 279 -25.76 10.57 17.25
CA GLU A 279 -26.10 11.92 16.79
C GLU A 279 -25.28 12.20 15.54
N ASN A 280 -25.95 12.65 14.48
CA ASN A 280 -25.36 12.93 13.18
C ASN A 280 -25.72 14.34 12.71
N THR A 281 -24.81 15.00 12.04
CA THR A 281 -25.04 16.29 11.39
C THR A 281 -24.38 16.34 10.00
N ASN A 282 -25.14 16.89 9.04
CA ASN A 282 -24.69 17.24 7.72
C ASN A 282 -24.73 18.78 7.51
N ASP A 283 -24.60 19.56 8.61
CA ASP A 283 -24.48 21.01 8.50
C ASP A 283 -23.28 21.41 7.66
N GLU A 284 -23.53 21.99 6.51
CA GLU A 284 -22.51 22.31 5.51
C GLU A 284 -21.40 23.21 6.05
N MET A 285 -21.74 24.16 6.94
CA MET A 285 -20.71 25.02 7.53
C MET A 285 -19.77 24.26 8.48
N THR A 286 -20.32 23.29 9.21
CA THR A 286 -19.54 22.43 10.10
C THR A 286 -18.65 21.47 9.31
N LEU A 287 -19.17 20.89 8.21
CA LEU A 287 -18.38 19.99 7.38
C LEU A 287 -17.24 20.73 6.63
N ARG A 288 -17.54 21.93 6.11
CA ARG A 288 -16.52 22.78 5.49
C ARG A 288 -15.44 23.21 6.46
N PHE A 289 -15.81 23.60 7.68
CA PHE A 289 -14.83 23.91 8.71
C PHE A 289 -13.84 22.75 8.92
N LEU A 290 -14.33 21.52 8.96
CA LEU A 290 -13.45 20.35 9.10
C LEU A 290 -12.57 20.14 7.84
N GLU A 291 -13.14 20.29 6.63
CA GLU A 291 -12.39 20.16 5.37
C GLU A 291 -11.35 21.27 5.17
N GLU A 292 -11.59 22.47 5.67
CA GLU A 292 -10.67 23.60 5.59
C GLU A 292 -9.49 23.48 6.54
N HIS A 293 -9.57 22.61 7.56
CA HIS A 293 -8.57 22.50 8.62
C HIS A 293 -8.01 21.08 8.81
N LEU A 294 -8.50 20.07 8.09
CA LEU A 294 -8.02 18.71 8.17
C LEU A 294 -7.31 18.30 6.88
N VAL A 295 -6.12 17.74 7.04
CA VAL A 295 -5.38 17.10 5.93
C VAL A 295 -4.87 15.74 6.38
N MET A 296 -4.60 14.85 5.43
CA MET A 296 -3.92 13.60 5.71
C MET A 296 -2.60 13.50 4.94
N VAL A 297 -1.60 12.94 5.61
CA VAL A 297 -0.31 12.59 5.02
C VAL A 297 -0.10 11.08 5.10
N PRO A 298 0.36 10.44 4.01
CA PRO A 298 0.60 9.01 3.99
C PRO A 298 1.86 8.66 4.78
N MET A 299 1.81 7.55 5.50
CA MET A 299 2.94 6.91 6.15
C MET A 299 3.06 5.46 5.70
N GLU A 300 4.14 4.80 6.07
CA GLU A 300 4.26 3.35 5.89
C GLU A 300 3.08 2.62 6.57
N PRO A 301 2.45 1.64 5.89
CA PRO A 301 1.37 0.87 6.48
C PRO A 301 1.90 0.00 7.63
N ARG A 302 1.02 -0.29 8.59
CA ARG A 302 1.33 -1.17 9.72
C ARG A 302 1.78 -2.55 9.22
N LYS A 303 2.98 -2.97 9.64
CA LYS A 303 3.58 -4.25 9.23
C LYS A 303 2.77 -5.46 9.76
N PRO A 304 2.81 -6.61 9.08
CA PRO A 304 2.26 -7.86 9.61
C PRO A 304 2.92 -8.23 10.95
N GLY A 305 2.17 -8.86 11.86
CA GLY A 305 2.67 -9.21 13.21
C GLY A 305 2.71 -8.05 14.20
N CYS A 306 2.40 -6.83 13.77
CA CYS A 306 2.34 -5.66 14.65
C CYS A 306 1.13 -5.71 15.59
N SER A 307 1.37 -5.62 16.89
CA SER A 307 0.35 -5.46 17.93
C SER A 307 0.35 -4.02 18.44
N VAL A 308 -0.82 -3.38 18.45
CA VAL A 308 -1.04 -2.04 19.03
C VAL A 308 -1.72 -2.10 20.40
N VAL A 309 -2.28 -3.25 20.76
CA VAL A 309 -3.00 -3.46 22.02
C VAL A 309 -2.14 -4.11 23.10
N GLU A 310 -0.95 -4.53 22.78
CA GLU A 310 0.00 -5.05 23.74
C GLU A 310 0.50 -3.94 24.68
N GLY A 311 0.64 -4.25 25.97
CA GLY A 311 1.02 -3.26 26.96
C GLY A 311 -0.06 -2.22 27.25
N LYS A 312 -1.33 -2.50 26.91
CA LYS A 312 -2.46 -1.61 27.25
C LYS A 312 -2.56 -1.39 28.74
N ASP A 313 -2.80 -0.13 29.11
CA ASP A 313 -2.95 0.33 30.51
C ASP A 313 -4.21 1.18 30.63
N ILE A 314 -5.33 0.49 30.83
CA ILE A 314 -6.67 1.11 30.86
C ILE A 314 -7.10 1.30 32.32
N THR A 315 -7.26 2.57 32.73
CA THR A 315 -7.76 2.93 34.03
C THR A 315 -8.98 3.86 33.92
N PRO A 316 -9.85 3.92 34.95
CA PRO A 316 -11.01 4.82 34.93
C PRO A 316 -10.64 6.28 34.69
N GLU A 317 -9.52 6.75 35.19
CA GLU A 317 -9.02 8.12 35.03
C GLU A 317 -8.65 8.41 33.59
N LYS A 318 -7.93 7.47 32.94
CA LYS A 318 -7.55 7.61 31.55
C LYS A 318 -8.74 7.59 30.61
N VAL A 319 -9.71 6.70 30.86
CA VAL A 319 -10.94 6.64 30.05
C VAL A 319 -11.79 7.90 30.28
N LYS A 320 -11.88 8.42 31.50
CA LYS A 320 -12.52 9.69 31.79
C LYS A 320 -11.86 10.86 31.07
N THR A 321 -10.52 10.88 30.97
CA THR A 321 -9.77 11.88 30.21
C THR A 321 -10.09 11.79 28.73
N LEU A 322 -10.15 10.57 28.17
CA LEU A 322 -10.55 10.34 26.79
C LEU A 322 -11.97 10.85 26.51
N ALA A 323 -12.93 10.53 27.38
CA ALA A 323 -14.32 10.95 27.25
C ALA A 323 -14.45 12.48 27.30
N ALA A 324 -13.77 13.14 28.25
CA ALA A 324 -13.77 14.60 28.36
C ALA A 324 -13.15 15.28 27.13
N ALA A 325 -12.07 14.72 26.57
CA ALA A 325 -11.46 15.23 25.35
C ALA A 325 -12.39 15.08 24.14
N ALA A 326 -13.17 13.99 24.07
CA ALA A 326 -14.17 13.82 23.01
C ALA A 326 -15.31 14.83 23.13
N ASP A 327 -15.83 15.08 24.33
CA ASP A 327 -16.84 16.12 24.57
C ASP A 327 -16.32 17.51 24.14
N ALA A 328 -15.11 17.87 24.56
CA ALA A 328 -14.47 19.14 24.19
C ALA A 328 -14.26 19.25 22.68
N CYS A 329 -13.87 18.15 22.01
CA CYS A 329 -13.69 18.12 20.57
C CYS A 329 -15.01 18.41 19.82
N TRP A 330 -16.11 17.76 20.24
CA TRP A 330 -17.42 18.02 19.65
C TRP A 330 -17.87 19.47 19.83
N GLU A 331 -17.76 20.01 21.03
CA GLU A 331 -18.11 21.39 21.33
C GLU A 331 -17.29 22.40 20.49
N ALA A 332 -16.00 22.17 20.34
CA ALA A 332 -15.13 23.01 19.53
C ALA A 332 -15.51 22.98 18.04
N ILE A 333 -15.80 21.80 17.49
CA ILE A 333 -16.26 21.64 16.10
C ILE A 333 -17.57 22.38 15.88
N MET A 334 -18.55 22.19 16.78
CA MET A 334 -19.87 22.83 16.63
C MET A 334 -19.78 24.37 16.75
N LYS A 335 -18.82 24.90 17.51
CA LYS A 335 -18.53 26.33 17.60
C LYS A 335 -17.61 26.84 16.48
N LYS A 336 -17.01 25.94 15.70
CA LYS A 336 -15.99 26.26 14.67
C LYS A 336 -14.79 27.01 15.27
N ASP A 337 -14.41 26.61 16.49
CA ASP A 337 -13.24 27.15 17.20
C ASP A 337 -12.03 26.27 16.89
N LEU A 338 -11.19 26.72 15.96
CA LEU A 338 -10.04 25.98 15.48
C LEU A 338 -9.01 25.68 16.58
N ALA A 339 -8.73 26.64 17.43
CA ALA A 339 -7.75 26.45 18.51
C ALA A 339 -8.23 25.43 19.56
N ALA A 340 -9.51 25.54 19.96
CA ALA A 340 -10.12 24.57 20.85
C ALA A 340 -10.24 23.18 20.20
N PHE A 341 -10.57 23.12 18.91
CA PHE A 341 -10.62 21.86 18.17
C PHE A 341 -9.24 21.19 18.11
N ALA A 342 -8.19 21.90 17.74
CA ALA A 342 -6.83 21.36 17.69
C ALA A 342 -6.39 20.84 19.06
N SER A 343 -6.64 21.61 20.13
CA SER A 343 -6.32 21.22 21.50
C SER A 343 -7.05 19.94 21.94
N ALA A 344 -8.36 19.86 21.71
CA ALA A 344 -9.17 18.71 22.08
C ALA A 344 -8.85 17.46 21.23
N TYR A 345 -8.59 17.64 19.94
CA TYR A 345 -8.16 16.59 19.00
C TYR A 345 -6.86 15.94 19.49
N LYS A 346 -5.88 16.76 19.85
CA LYS A 346 -4.59 16.30 20.37
C LYS A 346 -4.76 15.63 21.74
N ALA A 347 -5.53 16.23 22.66
CA ALA A 347 -5.79 15.68 23.98
C ALA A 347 -6.47 14.30 23.90
N SER A 348 -7.41 14.10 22.96
CA SER A 348 -8.02 12.80 22.72
C SER A 348 -6.99 11.77 22.27
N PHE A 349 -6.08 12.12 21.36
CA PHE A 349 -5.03 11.21 20.93
C PHE A 349 -4.04 10.88 22.04
N ASP A 350 -3.63 11.87 22.83
CA ASP A 350 -2.74 11.64 23.97
C ASP A 350 -3.37 10.70 25.02
N ALA A 351 -4.67 10.84 25.27
CA ALA A 351 -5.40 9.92 26.14
C ALA A 351 -5.45 8.49 25.58
N GLN A 352 -5.60 8.35 24.26
CA GLN A 352 -5.53 7.05 23.58
C GLN A 352 -4.14 6.41 23.72
N VAL A 353 -3.08 7.17 23.44
CA VAL A 353 -1.69 6.69 23.55
C VAL A 353 -1.35 6.33 25.00
N ALA A 354 -1.87 7.07 25.98
CA ALA A 354 -1.69 6.74 27.40
C ALA A 354 -2.29 5.39 27.79
N MET A 355 -3.38 4.96 27.11
CA MET A 355 -4.00 3.64 27.30
C MET A 355 -3.40 2.56 26.38
N PHE A 356 -2.98 2.95 25.19
CA PHE A 356 -2.47 2.06 24.14
C PHE A 356 -1.14 2.59 23.58
N PRO A 357 -0.02 2.45 24.30
CA PRO A 357 1.28 2.95 23.84
C PRO A 357 1.72 2.38 22.49
N GLY A 358 1.25 1.18 22.15
CA GLY A 358 1.49 0.54 20.85
C GLY A 358 0.94 1.30 19.65
N MET A 359 0.11 2.33 19.82
CA MET A 359 -0.37 3.17 18.72
C MET A 359 0.78 3.93 18.05
N ILE A 360 1.79 4.36 18.81
CA ILE A 360 2.97 5.08 18.32
C ILE A 360 4.26 4.25 18.43
N ARG A 361 4.25 3.19 19.23
CA ARG A 361 5.37 2.25 19.45
C ARG A 361 4.87 0.81 19.39
N PRO A 362 4.39 0.34 18.22
CA PRO A 362 3.85 -1.01 18.11
C PRO A 362 4.93 -2.07 18.40
N THR A 363 4.55 -3.13 19.09
CA THR A 363 5.39 -4.32 19.28
C THR A 363 5.24 -5.27 18.09
N TYR A 364 6.30 -6.00 17.78
CA TYR A 364 6.32 -6.98 16.68
C TYR A 364 6.60 -8.37 17.26
N HIS A 365 5.69 -9.30 16.97
CA HIS A 365 5.94 -10.72 17.21
C HIS A 365 6.68 -11.31 16.00
N VAL A 366 7.92 -11.69 16.20
CA VAL A 366 8.66 -12.51 15.24
C VAL A 366 8.12 -13.93 15.41
N ASN A 367 7.54 -14.52 14.37
CA ASN A 367 7.22 -15.96 14.41
C ASN A 367 8.54 -16.73 14.44
N ASP A 368 8.77 -17.53 15.48
CA ASP A 368 9.99 -18.36 15.68
C ASP A 368 10.25 -19.37 14.54
N ASN A 369 9.35 -19.48 13.57
CA ASN A 369 9.50 -20.32 12.38
C ASN A 369 10.20 -19.62 11.20
N ASP A 370 10.54 -18.34 11.31
CA ASP A 370 11.26 -17.61 10.28
C ASP A 370 12.74 -17.57 10.65
N ASN A 371 13.50 -18.52 10.15
CA ASN A 371 14.96 -18.67 10.31
C ASN A 371 15.72 -17.53 9.61
N ARG A 372 15.28 -16.27 9.79
CA ARG A 372 16.00 -15.09 9.30
C ARG A 372 16.83 -14.53 10.42
N GLN A 373 18.11 -14.41 10.11
CA GLN A 373 19.17 -13.82 10.93
C GLN A 373 18.67 -12.62 11.75
N GLU A 374 19.10 -12.55 13.00
CA GLU A 374 18.93 -11.39 13.86
C GLU A 374 19.18 -10.09 13.07
N PRO A 375 18.33 -9.08 13.19
CA PRO A 375 18.58 -7.80 12.54
C PRO A 375 19.92 -7.26 13.04
N ASN A 376 20.80 -6.99 12.10
CA ASN A 376 22.09 -6.35 12.32
C ASN A 376 21.91 -5.15 13.27
N ALA A 377 22.69 -5.02 14.30
CA ALA A 377 22.62 -3.99 15.35
C ALA A 377 22.67 -2.53 14.83
N ASN A 378 22.73 -2.33 13.51
CA ASN A 378 22.67 -1.05 12.80
C ASN A 378 21.38 -0.86 11.99
N SER A 379 20.36 -1.72 12.11
CA SER A 379 19.06 -1.45 11.52
C SER A 379 18.31 -0.46 12.43
N HIS A 380 17.90 0.67 11.88
CA HIS A 380 16.98 1.64 12.51
C HIS A 380 15.87 0.88 13.27
N GLU A 381 15.54 1.33 14.49
CA GLU A 381 14.46 0.73 15.27
C GLU A 381 13.22 0.54 14.39
N PRO A 382 12.50 -0.60 14.48
CA PRO A 382 11.41 -0.96 13.54
C PRO A 382 10.29 0.08 13.40
N ASN A 383 10.27 1.11 14.24
CA ASN A 383 9.24 2.16 14.34
C ASN A 383 9.78 3.59 14.23
N SER A 384 11.05 3.77 13.84
CA SER A 384 11.65 5.11 13.70
C SER A 384 10.82 6.02 12.78
N TYR A 385 10.23 5.47 11.70
CA TYR A 385 9.43 6.21 10.74
C TYR A 385 8.17 6.88 11.34
N ILE A 386 7.54 6.28 12.37
CA ILE A 386 6.38 6.89 13.07
C ILE A 386 6.86 8.08 13.90
N ALA A 387 7.94 7.89 14.68
CA ALA A 387 8.51 8.94 15.50
C ALA A 387 9.07 10.08 14.64
N GLU A 388 9.71 9.76 13.51
CA GLU A 388 10.24 10.71 12.54
C GLU A 388 9.11 11.55 11.91
N ALA A 389 8.03 10.90 11.43
CA ALA A 389 6.88 11.59 10.86
C ALA A 389 6.20 12.51 11.88
N ILE A 390 5.97 12.03 13.10
CA ILE A 390 5.40 12.83 14.18
C ILE A 390 6.30 14.02 14.50
N SER A 391 7.61 13.81 14.64
CA SER A 391 8.58 14.86 14.92
C SER A 391 8.63 15.90 13.80
N HIS A 392 8.60 15.45 12.55
CA HIS A 392 8.62 16.30 11.37
C HIS A 392 7.41 17.24 11.33
N TYR A 393 6.19 16.68 11.35
CA TYR A 393 4.98 17.49 11.23
C TYR A 393 4.66 18.29 12.50
N SER A 394 4.97 17.77 13.70
CA SER A 394 4.73 18.52 14.96
C SER A 394 5.66 19.73 15.16
N ALA A 395 6.74 19.83 14.37
CA ALA A 395 7.66 20.98 14.40
C ALA A 395 7.25 22.11 13.44
N MET A 396 6.21 21.94 12.63
CA MET A 396 5.74 22.94 11.68
C MET A 396 4.80 23.94 12.34
N ASP A 397 4.98 25.23 12.08
CA ASP A 397 4.18 26.30 12.69
C ASP A 397 2.70 26.32 12.23
N ASP A 398 2.42 25.74 11.06
CA ASP A 398 1.08 25.64 10.47
C ASP A 398 0.33 24.36 10.87
N VAL A 399 0.98 23.43 11.58
CA VAL A 399 0.36 22.21 12.14
C VAL A 399 -0.02 22.46 13.61
N LEU A 400 -1.31 22.55 13.87
CA LEU A 400 -1.87 22.83 15.20
C LEU A 400 -2.02 21.57 16.05
N ALA A 401 -2.33 20.43 15.42
CA ALA A 401 -2.49 19.15 16.09
C ALA A 401 -2.32 18.00 15.11
N TRP A 402 -2.10 16.80 15.63
CA TRP A 402 -1.95 15.59 14.83
C TRP A 402 -2.47 14.35 15.57
N LYS A 403 -2.85 13.34 14.79
CA LYS A 403 -3.37 12.06 15.29
C LYS A 403 -3.16 10.96 14.27
N MET A 404 -2.87 9.75 14.74
CA MET A 404 -2.94 8.55 13.90
C MET A 404 -4.38 8.01 13.89
N PRO A 405 -4.98 7.77 12.70
CA PRO A 405 -6.33 7.23 12.62
C PRO A 405 -6.46 5.81 13.17
N GLY A 406 -7.62 5.51 13.74
CA GLY A 406 -8.00 4.18 14.23
C GLY A 406 -7.05 3.65 15.29
N ALA A 407 -6.59 2.41 15.11
CA ALA A 407 -5.70 1.75 16.04
C ALA A 407 -4.24 2.25 15.98
N GLY A 408 -3.89 3.16 15.07
CA GLY A 408 -2.51 3.63 14.91
C GLY A 408 -1.55 2.59 14.33
N GLY A 409 -0.26 2.72 14.66
CA GLY A 409 0.79 1.79 14.21
C GLY A 409 1.25 1.99 12.77
N GLY A 410 0.80 3.03 12.05
CA GLY A 410 1.17 3.37 10.68
C GLY A 410 -0.01 3.64 9.76
N GLY A 411 0.26 3.89 8.49
CA GLY A 411 -0.71 4.12 7.42
C GLY A 411 -0.92 5.58 7.08
N TYR A 412 -1.47 6.38 7.99
CA TYR A 412 -1.69 7.81 7.81
C TYR A 412 -1.48 8.58 9.10
N LEU A 413 -1.13 9.85 8.96
CA LEU A 413 -1.19 10.85 10.00
C LEU A 413 -2.22 11.90 9.56
N ALA A 414 -3.23 12.17 10.38
CA ALA A 414 -4.21 13.21 10.16
C ALA A 414 -3.80 14.45 10.96
N LEU A 415 -3.71 15.58 10.27
CA LEU A 415 -3.24 16.85 10.82
C LEU A 415 -4.40 17.85 10.89
N VAL A 416 -4.43 18.65 11.95
CA VAL A 416 -5.21 19.88 12.03
C VAL A 416 -4.26 21.02 11.68
N VAL A 417 -4.60 21.78 10.64
CA VAL A 417 -3.77 22.85 10.09
C VAL A 417 -4.52 24.18 10.04
N ASN A 418 -3.81 25.28 9.87
CA ASN A 418 -4.41 26.62 9.75
C ASN A 418 -5.26 26.75 8.47
N ASP A 419 -4.79 26.23 7.34
CA ASP A 419 -5.48 26.22 6.04
C ASP A 419 -5.03 24.98 5.25
N ALA A 420 -5.95 24.07 4.97
CA ALA A 420 -5.67 22.82 4.29
C ALA A 420 -5.14 23.03 2.86
N LYS A 421 -5.67 24.01 2.11
CA LYS A 421 -5.27 24.27 0.73
C LYS A 421 -3.88 24.85 0.65
N GLU A 422 -3.56 25.76 1.55
CA GLU A 422 -2.21 26.37 1.63
C GLU A 422 -1.20 25.30 2.07
N PHE A 423 -1.54 24.47 3.07
CA PHE A 423 -0.69 23.38 3.51
C PHE A 423 -0.36 22.40 2.38
N ILE A 424 -1.38 21.91 1.65
CA ILE A 424 -1.20 20.96 0.54
C ILE A 424 -0.38 21.56 -0.61
N LYS A 425 -0.51 22.85 -0.87
CA LYS A 425 0.30 23.54 -1.88
C LYS A 425 1.80 23.49 -1.56
N ASN A 426 2.13 23.54 -0.27
CA ASN A 426 3.50 23.51 0.22
C ASN A 426 4.01 22.08 0.51
N HIS A 427 3.10 21.12 0.69
CA HIS A 427 3.35 19.71 1.05
C HIS A 427 2.60 18.78 0.11
N SER A 428 3.19 18.48 -1.03
CA SER A 428 2.56 17.73 -2.12
C SER A 428 2.21 16.27 -1.79
N GLU A 429 2.74 15.74 -0.69
CA GLU A 429 2.40 14.42 -0.14
C GLU A 429 1.08 14.44 0.65
N ALA A 430 0.65 15.62 1.14
CA ALA A 430 -0.61 15.79 1.84
C ALA A 430 -1.78 15.89 0.85
N PHE A 431 -2.98 15.50 1.29
CA PHE A 431 -4.18 15.56 0.47
C PHE A 431 -5.39 16.02 1.24
N GLU A 432 -6.35 16.62 0.50
CA GLU A 432 -7.63 17.10 1.00
C GLU A 432 -8.55 15.93 1.42
N LEU A 433 -9.39 16.21 2.40
CA LEU A 433 -10.47 15.32 2.81
C LEU A 433 -11.79 15.83 2.28
N HIS A 434 -12.57 14.95 1.69
CA HIS A 434 -13.93 15.24 1.24
C HIS A 434 -14.91 14.46 2.11
N ILE A 435 -15.67 15.17 2.94
CA ILE A 435 -16.65 14.56 3.83
C ILE A 435 -17.92 14.24 3.02
N ARG A 436 -18.41 13.01 3.12
CA ARG A 436 -19.60 12.56 2.44
C ARG A 436 -20.85 13.28 2.98
N ARG A 437 -21.71 13.80 2.09
CA ARG A 437 -22.96 14.52 2.41
C ARG A 437 -24.20 13.62 2.35
N GLU A 438 -24.16 12.52 1.58
CA GLU A 438 -25.30 11.61 1.31
C GLU A 438 -24.97 10.14 1.61
#